data_593ea508f28f46d8456ef6425cd03e41
#
_entry.id   593ea508f28f46d8456ef6425cd03e41
#
_cell.length_a   1.000
_cell.length_b   1.000
_cell.length_c   1.000
_cell.angle_alpha   90.00
_cell.angle_beta   90.00
_cell.angle_gamma   90.00
#
_symmetry.space_group_name_H-M   'P 1'
#
loop_
_entity.id
_entity.type
_entity.pdbx_description
1 polymer ?
#
loop_
_entity_poly.entity_id
_entity_poly.type
_entity_poly.pdbx_seq_one_letter_code
_entity_poly.pdbx_strand_id
1 'polypeptide(L)'
;MTSIEIRVRDLYDDLNDSEKKAASFFLSHVDSVFVLPIAKLAKQADTTQVAWVRLCKHIGFDGLKDMKKALFNELNETNAPTAQRESSGFFTDIRDYNTITEMADAVKTSSICAIEDTMKLLDPAIVERAAGKIIQADSVRLFGVNASSLVAQDLYYKLIRIGKSACYAQDLHIQLTYAATMGPKDVGVFVSNSGITREVMECLHLAAARGGTTIALTRFDNSPLAQAADLCLYTSSPEISHRSGAMSSRIAQMCMVDVLFTAVARRNYRKVETALENSYKSCMTHRVEAEN
;
A
#
# COMPACT_ATOMS: atom_id res chain seq x y z
N MET A 1 10.88 -10.16 -9.19
CA MET A 1 9.63 -9.70 -9.82
C MET A 1 9.75 -8.22 -10.16
N THR A 2 9.28 -7.81 -11.32
CA THR A 2 9.15 -6.41 -11.71
C THR A 2 7.94 -5.76 -11.04
N SER A 3 7.84 -4.42 -11.04
CA SER A 3 6.66 -3.74 -10.53
C SER A 3 5.39 -4.14 -11.31
N ILE A 4 5.55 -4.42 -12.61
CA ILE A 4 4.47 -4.86 -13.49
C ILE A 4 3.96 -6.25 -13.10
N GLU A 5 4.85 -7.20 -12.81
CA GLU A 5 4.44 -8.54 -12.32
C GLU A 5 3.69 -8.44 -10.99
N ILE A 6 4.12 -7.55 -10.10
CA ILE A 6 3.46 -7.30 -8.82
C ILE A 6 2.03 -6.78 -9.04
N ARG A 7 1.87 -5.78 -9.91
CA ARG A 7 0.55 -5.22 -10.27
C ARG A 7 -0.40 -6.28 -10.85
N VAL A 8 0.11 -7.13 -11.75
CA VAL A 8 -0.69 -8.21 -12.35
C VAL A 8 -1.10 -9.24 -11.30
N ARG A 9 -0.20 -9.62 -10.40
CA ARG A 9 -0.49 -10.55 -9.30
C ARG A 9 -1.55 -9.99 -8.35
N ASP A 10 -1.40 -8.75 -7.92
CA ASP A 10 -2.26 -8.13 -6.92
C ASP A 10 -3.68 -7.87 -7.46
N LEU A 11 -3.82 -7.65 -8.78
CA LEU A 11 -5.11 -7.51 -9.45
C LEU A 11 -5.78 -8.83 -9.87
N TYR A 12 -5.07 -9.96 -9.73
CA TYR A 12 -5.49 -11.23 -10.35
C TYR A 12 -6.90 -11.66 -9.97
N ASP A 13 -7.28 -11.52 -8.70
CA ASP A 13 -8.58 -11.95 -8.19
C ASP A 13 -9.75 -11.11 -8.73
N ASP A 14 -9.49 -9.85 -9.08
CA ASP A 14 -10.45 -8.88 -9.58
C ASP A 14 -10.66 -8.95 -11.12
N LEU A 15 -9.84 -9.76 -11.81
CA LEU A 15 -9.90 -9.92 -13.26
C LEU A 15 -11.01 -10.90 -13.67
N ASN A 16 -11.61 -10.68 -14.85
CA ASN A 16 -12.51 -11.67 -15.43
C ASN A 16 -11.75 -12.88 -16.01
N ASP A 17 -12.43 -13.97 -16.31
CA ASP A 17 -11.81 -15.23 -16.74
C ASP A 17 -10.87 -15.09 -17.94
N SER A 18 -11.21 -14.24 -18.92
CA SER A 18 -10.37 -14.00 -20.09
C SER A 18 -9.12 -13.21 -19.75
N GLU A 19 -9.21 -12.26 -18.85
CA GLU A 19 -8.10 -11.46 -18.35
C GLU A 19 -7.22 -12.29 -17.40
N LYS A 20 -7.80 -13.17 -16.56
CA LYS A 20 -7.07 -14.14 -15.72
C LYS A 20 -6.18 -15.06 -16.56
N LYS A 21 -6.66 -15.53 -17.71
CA LYS A 21 -5.83 -16.30 -18.65
C LYS A 21 -4.64 -15.50 -19.16
N ALA A 22 -4.85 -14.23 -19.55
CA ALA A 22 -3.76 -13.35 -19.97
C ALA A 22 -2.77 -13.08 -18.83
N ALA A 23 -3.26 -12.82 -17.62
CA ALA A 23 -2.46 -12.58 -16.43
C ALA A 23 -1.62 -13.80 -16.03
N SER A 24 -2.24 -14.99 -15.99
CA SER A 24 -1.52 -16.26 -15.72
C SER A 24 -0.41 -16.52 -16.73
N PHE A 25 -0.70 -16.28 -18.02
CA PHE A 25 0.32 -16.41 -19.07
C PHE A 25 1.45 -15.39 -18.90
N PHE A 26 1.11 -14.13 -18.57
CA PHE A 26 2.11 -13.10 -18.31
C PHE A 26 3.03 -13.51 -17.14
N LEU A 27 2.47 -13.88 -15.99
CA LEU A 27 3.23 -14.23 -14.79
C LEU A 27 4.15 -15.45 -14.98
N SER A 28 3.78 -16.39 -15.87
CA SER A 28 4.57 -17.59 -16.13
C SER A 28 5.54 -17.46 -17.33
N HIS A 29 5.36 -16.47 -18.21
CA HIS A 29 6.11 -16.35 -19.46
C HIS A 29 6.48 -14.89 -19.79
N VAL A 30 7.04 -14.16 -18.85
CA VAL A 30 7.40 -12.72 -19.00
C VAL A 30 8.26 -12.48 -20.24
N ASP A 31 9.25 -13.34 -20.50
CA ASP A 31 10.14 -13.25 -21.65
C ASP A 31 9.37 -13.38 -22.99
N SER A 32 8.40 -14.29 -23.04
CA SER A 32 7.55 -14.49 -24.21
C SER A 32 6.65 -13.27 -24.46
N VAL A 33 6.12 -12.66 -23.40
CA VAL A 33 5.31 -11.45 -23.52
C VAL A 33 6.13 -10.31 -24.08
N PHE A 34 7.40 -10.22 -23.74
CA PHE A 34 8.29 -9.19 -24.22
C PHE A 34 8.49 -9.25 -25.76
N VAL A 35 8.64 -10.45 -26.32
CA VAL A 35 9.00 -10.66 -27.73
C VAL A 35 7.78 -10.78 -28.64
N LEU A 36 6.71 -11.43 -28.19
CA LEU A 36 5.61 -11.82 -29.06
C LEU A 36 4.61 -10.69 -29.32
N PRO A 37 4.03 -10.59 -30.53
CA PRO A 37 2.92 -9.69 -30.82
C PRO A 37 1.64 -10.15 -30.12
N ILE A 38 0.73 -9.19 -29.85
CA ILE A 38 -0.50 -9.42 -29.09
C ILE A 38 -1.36 -10.56 -29.63
N ALA A 39 -1.41 -10.75 -30.97
CA ALA A 39 -2.16 -11.82 -31.58
C ALA A 39 -1.63 -13.21 -31.22
N LYS A 40 -0.30 -13.37 -31.12
CA LYS A 40 0.34 -14.62 -30.70
C LYS A 40 0.16 -14.86 -29.19
N LEU A 41 0.29 -13.81 -28.38
CA LEU A 41 0.05 -13.87 -26.92
C LEU A 41 -1.39 -14.29 -26.62
N ALA A 42 -2.37 -13.71 -27.29
CA ALA A 42 -3.77 -14.07 -27.16
C ALA A 42 -4.03 -15.55 -27.48
N LYS A 43 -3.42 -16.05 -28.56
CA LYS A 43 -3.52 -17.46 -28.94
C LYS A 43 -2.87 -18.39 -27.93
N GLN A 44 -1.67 -18.07 -27.44
CA GLN A 44 -0.93 -18.92 -26.50
C GLN A 44 -1.56 -18.93 -25.09
N ALA A 45 -2.14 -17.81 -24.69
CA ALA A 45 -2.85 -17.69 -23.41
C ALA A 45 -4.31 -18.20 -23.49
N ASP A 46 -4.75 -18.77 -24.63
CA ASP A 46 -6.15 -19.18 -24.85
C ASP A 46 -7.15 -18.08 -24.47
N THR A 47 -6.89 -16.85 -24.93
CA THR A 47 -7.71 -15.68 -24.66
C THR A 47 -7.78 -14.74 -25.86
N THR A 48 -8.33 -13.53 -25.69
CA THR A 48 -8.51 -12.55 -26.76
C THR A 48 -7.48 -11.42 -26.68
N GLN A 49 -7.23 -10.74 -27.80
CA GLN A 49 -6.40 -9.52 -27.81
C GLN A 49 -7.02 -8.41 -26.95
N VAL A 50 -8.36 -8.36 -26.89
CA VAL A 50 -9.09 -7.39 -26.06
C VAL A 50 -8.82 -7.62 -24.57
N ALA A 51 -8.74 -8.88 -24.13
CA ALA A 51 -8.38 -9.22 -22.75
C ALA A 51 -6.98 -8.73 -22.38
N TRP A 52 -6.00 -8.87 -23.29
CA TRP A 52 -4.66 -8.32 -23.09
C TRP A 52 -4.65 -6.79 -22.97
N VAL A 53 -5.42 -6.09 -23.82
CA VAL A 53 -5.52 -4.61 -23.74
C VAL A 53 -6.18 -4.18 -22.43
N ARG A 54 -7.23 -4.88 -21.99
CA ARG A 54 -7.90 -4.58 -20.72
C ARG A 54 -6.98 -4.84 -19.53
N LEU A 55 -6.26 -5.96 -19.51
CA LEU A 55 -5.26 -6.25 -18.49
C LEU A 55 -4.24 -5.11 -18.40
N CYS A 56 -3.67 -4.65 -19.54
CA CYS A 56 -2.74 -3.54 -19.55
C CYS A 56 -3.34 -2.26 -18.94
N LYS A 57 -4.60 -1.95 -19.27
CA LYS A 57 -5.28 -0.77 -18.71
C LYS A 57 -5.52 -0.89 -17.20
N HIS A 58 -5.89 -2.07 -16.72
CA HIS A 58 -6.09 -2.30 -15.28
C HIS A 58 -4.79 -2.09 -14.48
N ILE A 59 -3.63 -2.44 -15.04
CA ILE A 59 -2.33 -2.24 -14.40
C ILE A 59 -1.70 -0.87 -14.68
N GLY A 60 -2.47 0.06 -15.30
CA GLY A 60 -2.07 1.45 -15.47
C GLY A 60 -1.30 1.78 -16.75
N PHE A 61 -1.44 0.97 -17.81
CA PHE A 61 -0.82 1.21 -19.13
C PHE A 61 -1.87 1.43 -20.21
N ASP A 62 -1.58 2.28 -21.19
CA ASP A 62 -2.49 2.54 -22.33
C ASP A 62 -2.69 1.29 -23.20
N GLY A 63 -1.74 0.36 -23.19
CA GLY A 63 -1.81 -0.90 -23.91
C GLY A 63 -0.51 -1.71 -23.85
N LEU A 64 -0.48 -2.85 -24.56
CA LEU A 64 0.64 -3.79 -24.51
C LEU A 64 1.98 -3.18 -24.91
N LYS A 65 2.00 -2.24 -25.86
CA LYS A 65 3.25 -1.57 -26.31
C LYS A 65 3.85 -0.72 -25.19
N ASP A 66 3.02 -0.01 -24.48
CA ASP A 66 3.42 0.84 -23.35
C ASP A 66 3.91 -0.01 -22.19
N MET A 67 3.15 -1.04 -21.82
CA MET A 67 3.56 -2.02 -20.80
C MET A 67 4.90 -2.68 -21.14
N LYS A 68 5.13 -3.08 -22.40
CA LYS A 68 6.41 -3.67 -22.82
C LYS A 68 7.58 -2.70 -22.70
N LYS A 69 7.37 -1.42 -23.00
CA LYS A 69 8.39 -0.38 -22.84
C LYS A 69 8.78 -0.21 -21.36
N ALA A 70 7.81 -0.16 -20.48
CA ALA A 70 8.04 -0.07 -19.05
C ALA A 70 8.76 -1.33 -18.52
N LEU A 71 8.31 -2.51 -18.92
CA LEU A 71 8.95 -3.79 -18.58
C LEU A 71 10.42 -3.85 -19.03
N PHE A 72 10.73 -3.33 -20.24
CA PHE A 72 12.11 -3.24 -20.73
C PHE A 72 12.99 -2.38 -19.84
N ASN A 73 12.49 -1.23 -19.43
CA ASN A 73 13.25 -0.32 -18.56
C ASN A 73 13.52 -0.98 -17.21
N GLU A 74 12.51 -1.59 -16.60
CA GLU A 74 12.67 -2.27 -15.30
C GLU A 74 13.65 -3.45 -15.36
N LEU A 75 13.63 -4.24 -16.44
CA LEU A 75 14.55 -5.38 -16.61
C LEU A 75 15.99 -4.93 -16.86
N ASN A 76 16.21 -3.76 -17.49
CA ASN A 76 17.55 -3.21 -17.68
C ASN A 76 18.13 -2.57 -16.42
N GLU A 77 17.30 -2.03 -15.53
CA GLU A 77 17.73 -1.51 -14.23
C GLU A 77 18.05 -2.62 -13.21
N THR A 78 17.53 -3.83 -13.40
CA THR A 78 17.65 -4.98 -12.48
C THR A 78 18.79 -5.95 -12.83
N ASN A 79 19.84 -5.58 -13.55
CA ASN A 79 21.01 -6.44 -13.78
C ASN A 79 21.86 -6.71 -12.51
N ALA A 80 21.22 -7.04 -11.38
CA ALA A 80 21.80 -7.68 -10.22
C ALA A 80 21.21 -9.11 -10.11
N PRO A 81 22.00 -10.16 -9.78
CA PRO A 81 21.53 -11.53 -9.78
C PRO A 81 20.47 -11.71 -8.68
N THR A 82 19.23 -11.67 -9.07
CA THR A 82 18.12 -12.11 -8.22
C THR A 82 18.12 -13.63 -8.20
N ALA A 83 18.49 -14.19 -7.06
CA ALA A 83 18.25 -15.61 -6.79
C ALA A 83 16.79 -15.94 -7.16
N GLN A 84 16.61 -16.99 -7.94
CA GLN A 84 15.30 -17.54 -8.31
C GLN A 84 14.49 -17.77 -7.03
N ARG A 85 13.55 -16.88 -6.77
CA ARG A 85 12.51 -17.12 -5.78
C ARG A 85 11.45 -17.92 -6.50
N GLU A 86 11.48 -19.25 -6.28
CA GLU A 86 10.37 -20.11 -6.66
C GLU A 86 9.08 -19.48 -6.08
N SER A 87 8.08 -19.29 -6.95
CA SER A 87 6.74 -18.85 -6.58
C SER A 87 6.01 -19.99 -5.88
N SER A 88 6.48 -20.37 -4.69
CA SER A 88 5.71 -21.18 -3.77
C SER A 88 4.57 -20.29 -3.26
N GLY A 89 3.35 -20.66 -3.56
CA GLY A 89 2.16 -19.97 -3.10
C GLY A 89 2.25 -19.75 -1.58
N PHE A 90 2.39 -18.48 -1.19
CA PHE A 90 2.51 -18.08 0.20
C PHE A 90 1.13 -18.09 0.87
N PHE A 91 0.55 -19.27 0.97
CA PHE A 91 -0.45 -19.53 1.98
C PHE A 91 0.29 -19.79 3.28
N THR A 92 0.31 -18.81 4.16
CA THR A 92 0.55 -19.05 5.57
C THR A 92 -0.68 -19.76 6.14
N ASP A 93 -0.99 -20.96 5.64
CA ASP A 93 -1.84 -21.85 6.37
C ASP A 93 -0.98 -22.34 7.57
N ILE A 94 -1.31 -21.85 8.76
CA ILE A 94 -0.65 -22.19 10.03
C ILE A 94 -0.50 -23.72 10.20
N ARG A 95 -1.25 -24.50 9.43
CA ARG A 95 -1.27 -25.97 9.46
C ARG A 95 -0.10 -26.64 8.74
N ASP A 96 0.57 -25.93 7.83
CA ASP A 96 1.57 -26.54 6.94
C ASP A 96 2.99 -26.47 7.48
N TYR A 97 3.22 -25.85 8.66
CA TYR A 97 4.52 -25.76 9.28
C TYR A 97 4.71 -26.80 10.38
N ASN A 98 5.80 -27.53 10.31
CA ASN A 98 6.10 -28.58 11.29
C ASN A 98 6.95 -28.06 12.47
N THR A 99 7.67 -26.95 12.30
CA THR A 99 8.58 -26.40 13.29
C THR A 99 8.41 -24.89 13.46
N ILE A 100 8.77 -24.39 14.64
CA ILE A 100 8.80 -22.92 14.91
C ILE A 100 9.80 -22.22 14.01
N THR A 101 10.89 -22.87 13.64
CA THR A 101 11.89 -22.29 12.70
C THR A 101 11.28 -22.05 11.33
N GLU A 102 10.53 -23.01 10.79
CA GLU A 102 9.82 -22.86 9.52
C GLU A 102 8.78 -21.72 9.60
N MET A 103 8.02 -21.63 10.69
CA MET A 103 7.06 -20.54 10.92
C MET A 103 7.78 -19.19 10.93
N ALA A 104 8.87 -19.06 11.65
CA ALA A 104 9.66 -17.83 11.74
C ALA A 104 10.23 -17.40 10.38
N ASP A 105 10.75 -18.35 9.61
CA ASP A 105 11.27 -18.10 8.26
C ASP A 105 10.18 -17.70 7.28
N ALA A 106 9.00 -18.30 7.37
CA ALA A 106 7.85 -17.93 6.55
C ALA A 106 7.37 -16.49 6.85
N VAL A 107 7.21 -16.14 8.12
CA VAL A 107 6.82 -14.78 8.54
C VAL A 107 7.87 -13.75 8.09
N LYS A 108 9.15 -14.05 8.30
CA LYS A 108 10.26 -13.20 7.85
C LYS A 108 10.21 -12.98 6.33
N THR A 109 10.13 -14.07 5.57
CA THR A 109 10.17 -14.02 4.10
C THR A 109 8.95 -13.27 3.56
N SER A 110 7.76 -13.56 4.07
CA SER A 110 6.52 -12.86 3.67
C SER A 110 6.60 -11.35 3.97
N SER A 111 7.14 -10.98 5.13
CA SER A 111 7.30 -9.57 5.51
C SER A 111 8.31 -8.84 4.63
N ILE A 112 9.46 -9.45 4.34
CA ILE A 112 10.48 -8.88 3.45
C ILE A 112 9.90 -8.69 2.04
N CYS A 113 9.22 -9.70 1.50
CA CYS A 113 8.58 -9.60 0.18
C CYS A 113 7.54 -8.46 0.15
N ALA A 114 6.71 -8.34 1.18
CA ALA A 114 5.70 -7.28 1.24
C ALA A 114 6.32 -5.88 1.25
N ILE A 115 7.43 -5.67 1.97
CA ILE A 115 8.17 -4.41 1.97
C ILE A 115 8.79 -4.15 0.59
N GLU A 116 9.54 -5.10 0.05
CA GLU A 116 10.22 -4.93 -1.24
C GLU A 116 9.22 -4.65 -2.38
N ASP A 117 8.13 -5.40 -2.43
CA ASP A 117 7.09 -5.23 -3.45
C ASP A 117 6.36 -3.89 -3.30
N THR A 118 6.09 -3.47 -2.06
CA THR A 118 5.51 -2.14 -1.78
C THR A 118 6.43 -1.02 -2.26
N MET A 119 7.74 -1.12 -2.02
CA MET A 119 8.71 -0.12 -2.46
C MET A 119 8.83 -0.05 -3.99
N LYS A 120 8.63 -1.17 -4.72
CA LYS A 120 8.58 -1.17 -6.19
C LYS A 120 7.32 -0.50 -6.75
N LEU A 121 6.21 -0.52 -6.00
CA LEU A 121 4.95 0.16 -6.37
C LEU A 121 4.93 1.63 -5.97
N LEU A 122 5.87 2.09 -5.15
CA LEU A 122 5.91 3.43 -4.62
C LEU A 122 6.08 4.45 -5.75
N ASP A 123 5.15 5.42 -5.82
CA ASP A 123 5.29 6.62 -6.65
C ASP A 123 5.79 7.79 -5.79
N PRO A 124 7.04 8.23 -5.97
CA PRO A 124 7.60 9.33 -5.19
C PRO A 124 6.81 10.64 -5.33
N ALA A 125 6.22 10.90 -6.50
CA ALA A 125 5.45 12.12 -6.72
C ALA A 125 4.14 12.14 -5.93
N ILE A 126 3.47 10.98 -5.80
CA ILE A 126 2.28 10.85 -4.96
C ILE A 126 2.62 11.01 -3.48
N VAL A 127 3.72 10.39 -3.01
CA VAL A 127 4.18 10.54 -1.62
C VAL A 127 4.51 12.00 -1.31
N GLU A 128 5.22 12.68 -2.20
CA GLU A 128 5.56 14.11 -2.05
C GLU A 128 4.30 14.99 -2.02
N ARG A 129 3.30 14.71 -2.85
CA ARG A 129 2.00 15.43 -2.84
C ARG A 129 1.26 15.17 -1.53
N ALA A 130 1.16 13.92 -1.09
CA ALA A 130 0.51 13.54 0.17
C ALA A 130 1.17 14.21 1.38
N ALA A 131 2.50 14.18 1.46
CA ALA A 131 3.27 14.87 2.50
C ALA A 131 3.01 16.38 2.49
N GLY A 132 2.97 17.00 1.29
CA GLY A 132 2.66 18.42 1.13
C GLY A 132 1.27 18.78 1.65
N LYS A 133 0.26 17.97 1.34
CA LYS A 133 -1.10 18.16 1.85
C LYS A 133 -1.17 18.02 3.38
N ILE A 134 -0.53 17.01 3.95
CA ILE A 134 -0.46 16.81 5.41
C ILE A 134 0.19 18.01 6.10
N ILE A 135 1.28 18.56 5.57
CA ILE A 135 1.96 19.70 6.17
C ILE A 135 1.07 20.93 6.18
N GLN A 136 0.38 21.22 5.08
CA GLN A 136 -0.47 22.39 4.90
C GLN A 136 -1.81 22.30 5.63
N ALA A 137 -2.25 21.09 5.98
CA ALA A 137 -3.53 20.89 6.64
C ALA A 137 -3.60 21.58 8.01
N ASP A 138 -4.77 22.08 8.40
CA ASP A 138 -5.04 22.55 9.77
C ASP A 138 -5.12 21.34 10.71
N SER A 139 -5.76 20.24 10.28
CA SER A 139 -5.85 18.98 11.02
C SER A 139 -5.73 17.77 10.10
N VAL A 140 -5.11 16.70 10.59
CA VAL A 140 -5.05 15.38 9.92
C VAL A 140 -5.93 14.39 10.67
N ARG A 141 -6.88 13.77 9.97
CA ARG A 141 -7.80 12.79 10.58
C ARG A 141 -7.56 11.42 10.00
N LEU A 142 -7.48 10.42 10.89
CA LEU A 142 -6.99 9.10 10.55
C LEU A 142 -8.09 8.07 10.76
N PHE A 143 -8.36 7.29 9.71
CA PHE A 143 -9.48 6.36 9.62
C PHE A 143 -9.00 4.95 9.31
N GLY A 144 -9.56 3.98 9.99
CA GLY A 144 -9.27 2.57 9.77
C GLY A 144 -9.92 1.70 10.84
N VAL A 145 -10.19 0.44 10.52
CA VAL A 145 -10.79 -0.53 11.44
C VAL A 145 -9.92 -1.78 11.57
N ASN A 146 -10.02 -2.50 12.67
CA ASN A 146 -9.25 -3.71 12.97
C ASN A 146 -7.72 -3.51 12.79
N ALA A 147 -7.06 -4.36 12.01
CA ALA A 147 -5.62 -4.27 11.76
C ALA A 147 -5.21 -2.95 11.11
N SER A 148 -6.06 -2.36 10.24
CA SER A 148 -5.82 -1.06 9.63
C SER A 148 -5.91 0.09 10.63
N SER A 149 -6.65 -0.07 11.73
CA SER A 149 -6.69 0.93 12.81
C SER A 149 -5.33 1.07 13.51
N LEU A 150 -4.56 -0.01 13.61
CA LEU A 150 -3.21 0.02 14.18
C LEU A 150 -2.25 0.85 13.31
N VAL A 151 -2.39 0.76 12.00
CA VAL A 151 -1.60 1.55 11.04
C VAL A 151 -1.99 3.03 11.10
N ALA A 152 -3.28 3.33 11.18
CA ALA A 152 -3.78 4.68 11.35
C ALA A 152 -3.30 5.28 12.69
N GLN A 153 -3.33 4.52 13.77
CA GLN A 153 -2.85 4.92 15.08
C GLN A 153 -1.33 5.17 15.10
N ASP A 154 -0.55 4.37 14.41
CA ASP A 154 0.90 4.57 14.30
C ASP A 154 1.22 5.91 13.61
N LEU A 155 0.55 6.22 12.50
CA LEU A 155 0.70 7.53 11.85
C LEU A 155 0.25 8.67 12.77
N TYR A 156 -0.85 8.50 13.51
CA TYR A 156 -1.30 9.47 14.51
C TYR A 156 -0.21 9.78 15.54
N TYR A 157 0.39 8.76 16.16
CA TYR A 157 1.45 8.95 17.15
C TYR A 157 2.68 9.66 16.55
N LYS A 158 3.05 9.33 15.32
CA LYS A 158 4.16 10.00 14.63
C LYS A 158 3.87 11.47 14.36
N LEU A 159 2.66 11.81 13.90
CA LEU A 159 2.26 13.19 13.61
C LEU A 159 2.19 14.08 14.86
N ILE A 160 1.60 13.61 15.96
CA ILE A 160 1.52 14.41 17.18
C ILE A 160 2.91 14.67 17.78
N ARG A 161 3.86 13.74 17.67
CA ARG A 161 5.24 13.92 18.13
C ARG A 161 5.98 15.04 17.43
N ILE A 162 5.63 15.35 16.20
CA ILE A 162 6.21 16.48 15.44
C ILE A 162 5.36 17.75 15.56
N GLY A 163 4.40 17.79 16.49
CA GLY A 163 3.53 18.94 16.72
C GLY A 163 2.48 19.17 15.65
N LYS A 164 2.17 18.15 14.83
CA LYS A 164 1.09 18.24 13.84
C LYS A 164 -0.24 17.92 14.51
N SER A 165 -1.23 18.81 14.32
CA SER A 165 -2.62 18.53 14.79
C SER A 165 -3.13 17.29 14.06
N ALA A 166 -3.47 16.25 14.80
CA ALA A 166 -4.01 15.01 14.27
C ALA A 166 -5.08 14.43 15.21
N CYS A 167 -6.05 13.70 14.62
CA CYS A 167 -7.12 13.02 15.34
C CYS A 167 -7.22 11.56 14.91
N TYR A 168 -7.39 10.68 15.88
CA TYR A 168 -7.62 9.25 15.67
C TYR A 168 -8.58 8.72 16.73
N ALA A 169 -9.44 7.79 16.37
CA ALA A 169 -10.29 7.04 17.30
C ALA A 169 -10.51 5.61 16.79
N GLN A 170 -10.68 4.67 17.72
CA GLN A 170 -11.07 3.30 17.38
C GLN A 170 -12.58 3.17 17.13
N ASP A 171 -13.35 3.95 17.85
CA ASP A 171 -14.82 3.96 17.77
C ASP A 171 -15.30 4.52 16.43
N LEU A 172 -16.17 3.77 15.74
CA LEU A 172 -16.69 4.14 14.43
C LEU A 172 -17.52 5.43 14.49
N HIS A 173 -18.34 5.63 15.50
CA HIS A 173 -19.17 6.84 15.60
C HIS A 173 -18.32 8.09 15.77
N ILE A 174 -17.19 7.98 16.48
CA ILE A 174 -16.21 9.07 16.58
C ILE A 174 -15.51 9.29 15.24
N GLN A 175 -15.14 8.23 14.49
CA GLN A 175 -14.59 8.36 13.14
C GLN A 175 -15.59 9.05 12.20
N LEU A 176 -16.86 8.67 12.20
CA LEU A 176 -17.90 9.32 11.42
C LEU A 176 -18.07 10.80 11.80
N THR A 177 -18.01 11.11 13.09
CA THR A 177 -18.05 12.50 13.59
C THR A 177 -16.84 13.29 13.07
N TYR A 178 -15.64 12.71 13.13
CA TYR A 178 -14.45 13.35 12.55
C TYR A 178 -14.62 13.59 11.04
N ALA A 179 -15.09 12.60 10.27
CA ALA A 179 -15.30 12.76 8.83
C ALA A 179 -16.34 13.84 8.51
N ALA A 180 -17.48 13.84 9.22
CA ALA A 180 -18.57 14.79 9.02
C ALA A 180 -18.22 16.26 9.38
N THR A 181 -17.20 16.47 10.21
CA THR A 181 -16.73 17.80 10.64
C THR A 181 -15.45 18.25 9.95
N MET A 182 -14.98 17.53 8.91
CA MET A 182 -13.86 17.97 8.07
C MET A 182 -14.23 19.23 7.26
N GLY A 183 -13.22 19.97 6.86
CA GLY A 183 -13.32 21.11 5.96
C GLY A 183 -12.22 21.11 4.90
N PRO A 184 -12.23 22.11 3.99
CA PRO A 184 -11.27 22.17 2.86
C PRO A 184 -9.79 22.26 3.24
N LYS A 185 -9.51 22.62 4.49
CA LYS A 185 -8.14 22.68 5.03
C LYS A 185 -7.74 21.42 5.80
N ASP A 186 -8.61 20.42 5.92
CA ASP A 186 -8.32 19.18 6.60
C ASP A 186 -7.88 18.09 5.61
N VAL A 187 -7.09 17.15 6.11
CA VAL A 187 -6.67 15.95 5.38
C VAL A 187 -7.18 14.72 6.12
N GLY A 188 -7.87 13.82 5.40
CA GLY A 188 -8.22 12.50 5.88
C GLY A 188 -7.26 11.44 5.30
N VAL A 189 -6.72 10.56 6.16
CA VAL A 189 -5.95 9.38 5.72
C VAL A 189 -6.79 8.14 6.02
N PHE A 190 -7.16 7.41 4.98
CA PHE A 190 -8.09 6.28 5.01
C PHE A 190 -7.33 4.98 4.75
N VAL A 191 -7.23 4.14 5.79
CA VAL A 191 -6.45 2.90 5.74
C VAL A 191 -7.39 1.69 5.60
N SER A 192 -7.31 1.00 4.48
CA SER A 192 -8.00 -0.28 4.26
C SER A 192 -7.25 -1.13 3.26
N ASN A 193 -6.74 -2.28 3.66
CA ASN A 193 -6.00 -3.14 2.73
C ASN A 193 -6.86 -3.65 1.57
N SER A 194 -8.12 -4.02 1.83
CA SER A 194 -9.03 -4.50 0.78
C SER A 194 -9.65 -3.37 -0.05
N GLY A 195 -9.61 -2.13 0.45
CA GLY A 195 -10.25 -0.99 -0.20
C GLY A 195 -11.77 -1.03 -0.33
N ILE A 196 -12.44 -2.04 0.28
CA ILE A 196 -13.90 -2.27 0.24
C ILE A 196 -14.56 -2.20 1.63
N THR A 197 -13.80 -1.82 2.66
CA THR A 197 -14.33 -1.73 4.03
C THR A 197 -15.37 -0.62 4.11
N ARG A 198 -16.63 -1.00 4.39
CA ARG A 198 -17.78 -0.08 4.34
C ARG A 198 -17.61 1.12 5.24
N GLU A 199 -17.15 0.92 6.46
CA GLU A 199 -16.96 1.97 7.47
C GLU A 199 -15.94 3.01 7.01
N VAL A 200 -14.84 2.55 6.40
CA VAL A 200 -13.79 3.43 5.87
C VAL A 200 -14.30 4.22 4.65
N MET A 201 -15.07 3.56 3.77
CA MET A 201 -15.69 4.19 2.62
C MET A 201 -16.70 5.27 3.01
N GLU A 202 -17.53 4.99 4.02
CA GLU A 202 -18.50 5.95 4.54
C GLU A 202 -17.81 7.20 5.08
N CYS A 203 -16.76 7.03 5.88
CA CYS A 203 -15.93 8.14 6.37
C CYS A 203 -15.29 8.93 5.22
N LEU A 204 -14.77 8.25 4.18
CA LEU A 204 -14.17 8.92 3.02
C LEU A 204 -15.20 9.78 2.29
N HIS A 205 -16.38 9.24 1.99
CA HIS A 205 -17.43 9.98 1.30
C HIS A 205 -17.92 11.21 2.08
N LEU A 206 -18.05 11.07 3.40
CA LEU A 206 -18.40 12.21 4.27
C LEU A 206 -17.30 13.29 4.23
N ALA A 207 -16.03 12.91 4.36
CA ALA A 207 -14.91 13.83 4.30
C ALA A 207 -14.80 14.55 2.95
N ALA A 208 -14.93 13.82 1.84
CA ALA A 208 -14.92 14.36 0.49
C ALA A 208 -16.09 15.34 0.25
N ALA A 209 -17.30 14.99 0.72
CA ALA A 209 -18.48 15.87 0.63
C ALA A 209 -18.31 17.19 1.39
N ARG A 210 -17.42 17.25 2.37
CA ARG A 210 -17.06 18.46 3.13
C ARG A 210 -15.87 19.23 2.53
N GLY A 211 -15.32 18.75 1.41
CA GLY A 211 -14.19 19.37 0.71
C GLY A 211 -12.83 19.06 1.33
N GLY A 212 -12.74 18.13 2.30
CA GLY A 212 -11.48 17.65 2.84
C GLY A 212 -10.66 16.88 1.82
N THR A 213 -9.33 17.04 1.85
CA THR A 213 -8.46 16.22 1.00
C THR A 213 -8.41 14.78 1.51
N THR A 214 -8.57 13.80 0.62
CA THR A 214 -8.61 12.38 0.95
C THR A 214 -7.37 11.66 0.44
N ILE A 215 -6.68 10.92 1.33
CA ILE A 215 -5.52 10.08 1.02
C ILE A 215 -5.86 8.63 1.40
N ALA A 216 -5.88 7.74 0.43
CA ALA A 216 -6.04 6.31 0.67
C ALA A 216 -4.68 5.63 0.90
N LEU A 217 -4.64 4.66 1.80
CA LEU A 217 -3.56 3.69 1.96
C LEU A 217 -4.18 2.30 1.81
N THR A 218 -3.96 1.66 0.67
CA THR A 218 -4.64 0.41 0.29
C THR A 218 -3.73 -0.49 -0.53
N ARG A 219 -4.11 -1.75 -0.71
CA ARG A 219 -3.47 -2.66 -1.65
C ARG A 219 -3.58 -2.10 -3.08
N PHE A 220 -2.59 -2.40 -3.92
CA PHE A 220 -2.67 -2.07 -5.34
C PHE A 220 -3.79 -2.86 -6.01
N ASP A 221 -4.91 -2.22 -6.22
CA ASP A 221 -6.07 -2.76 -6.94
C ASP A 221 -6.95 -1.60 -7.46
N ASN A 222 -8.02 -1.95 -8.15
CA ASN A 222 -9.03 -1.01 -8.63
C ASN A 222 -10.19 -0.87 -7.63
N SER A 223 -9.89 -0.92 -6.33
CA SER A 223 -10.90 -0.88 -5.27
C SER A 223 -11.67 0.43 -5.22
N PRO A 224 -12.90 0.43 -4.67
CA PRO A 224 -13.69 1.64 -4.45
C PRO A 224 -12.92 2.72 -3.69
N LEU A 225 -12.11 2.34 -2.69
CA LEU A 225 -11.30 3.29 -1.92
C LEU A 225 -10.24 3.97 -2.78
N ALA A 226 -9.54 3.19 -3.63
CA ALA A 226 -8.52 3.71 -4.53
C ALA A 226 -9.12 4.67 -5.58
N GLN A 227 -10.33 4.35 -6.07
CA GLN A 227 -11.02 5.19 -7.07
C GLN A 227 -11.59 6.48 -6.50
N ALA A 228 -12.02 6.47 -5.23
CA ALA A 228 -12.71 7.60 -4.62
C ALA A 228 -11.78 8.62 -3.94
N ALA A 229 -10.54 8.26 -3.63
CA ALA A 229 -9.58 9.12 -2.95
C ALA A 229 -8.87 10.09 -3.92
N ASP A 230 -8.52 11.31 -3.44
CA ASP A 230 -7.74 12.29 -4.22
C ASP A 230 -6.30 11.83 -4.46
N LEU A 231 -5.71 11.10 -3.52
CA LEU A 231 -4.38 10.53 -3.58
C LEU A 231 -4.42 9.09 -3.06
N CYS A 232 -3.68 8.20 -3.73
CA CYS A 232 -3.61 6.81 -3.32
C CYS A 232 -2.16 6.36 -3.11
N LEU A 233 -1.86 5.87 -1.92
CA LEU A 233 -0.60 5.24 -1.55
C LEU A 233 -0.82 3.73 -1.59
N TYR A 234 -0.18 3.08 -2.54
CA TYR A 234 -0.36 1.66 -2.77
C TYR A 234 0.64 0.82 -1.97
N THR A 235 0.15 -0.30 -1.48
CA THR A 235 0.96 -1.36 -0.87
C THR A 235 0.75 -2.68 -1.59
N SER A 236 1.69 -3.60 -1.46
CA SER A 236 1.57 -4.97 -1.93
C SER A 236 1.90 -5.94 -0.81
N SER A 237 1.21 -7.06 -0.79
CA SER A 237 1.52 -8.15 0.12
C SER A 237 1.11 -9.48 -0.49
N PRO A 238 1.83 -10.58 -0.16
CA PRO A 238 1.48 -11.90 -0.66
C PRO A 238 0.22 -12.49 -0.01
N GLU A 239 -0.42 -11.78 0.92
CA GLU A 239 -1.66 -12.24 1.58
C GLU A 239 -2.85 -12.23 0.63
N ILE A 240 -3.50 -13.39 0.47
CA ILE A 240 -4.73 -13.56 -0.31
C ILE A 240 -5.97 -13.48 0.62
N SER A 241 -7.16 -13.45 0.04
CA SER A 241 -8.45 -13.11 0.66
C SER A 241 -8.83 -13.89 1.94
N HIS A 242 -8.25 -15.05 2.20
CA HIS A 242 -8.47 -15.82 3.45
C HIS A 242 -7.33 -15.59 4.43
N ARG A 243 -7.40 -14.48 5.16
CA ARG A 243 -6.31 -13.98 6.02
C ARG A 243 -6.29 -14.67 7.37
N SER A 244 -5.15 -15.21 7.75
CA SER A 244 -4.89 -15.68 9.12
C SER A 244 -4.65 -14.54 10.13
N GLY A 245 -4.50 -13.27 9.72
CA GLY A 245 -4.31 -12.19 10.71
C GLY A 245 -3.71 -10.87 10.22
N ALA A 246 -3.73 -10.56 8.93
CA ALA A 246 -3.16 -9.31 8.38
C ALA A 246 -1.69 -9.07 8.84
N MET A 247 -0.82 -10.05 8.65
CA MET A 247 0.57 -9.99 9.10
C MET A 247 1.44 -9.16 8.14
N SER A 248 1.67 -9.64 6.92
CA SER A 248 2.53 -8.98 5.94
C SER A 248 1.90 -7.72 5.34
N SER A 249 0.59 -7.69 5.12
CA SER A 249 -0.13 -6.50 4.67
C SER A 249 -0.02 -5.34 5.65
N ARG A 250 -0.13 -5.60 6.96
CA ARG A 250 0.07 -4.58 7.98
C ARG A 250 1.51 -4.05 7.99
N ILE A 251 2.51 -4.92 7.84
CA ILE A 251 3.93 -4.53 7.78
C ILE A 251 4.18 -3.64 6.55
N ALA A 252 3.64 -4.01 5.39
CA ALA A 252 3.71 -3.20 4.18
C ALA A 252 3.10 -1.79 4.39
N GLN A 253 1.92 -1.73 4.99
CA GLN A 253 1.24 -0.46 5.31
C GLN A 253 2.02 0.37 6.33
N MET A 254 2.59 -0.23 7.37
CA MET A 254 3.45 0.47 8.33
C MET A 254 4.71 1.02 7.67
N CYS A 255 5.34 0.26 6.79
CA CYS A 255 6.49 0.73 6.02
C CYS A 255 6.13 1.96 5.15
N MET A 256 4.97 1.95 4.47
CA MET A 256 4.50 3.09 3.70
C MET A 256 4.20 4.30 4.60
N VAL A 257 3.66 4.08 5.80
CA VAL A 257 3.46 5.14 6.81
C VAL A 257 4.80 5.74 7.23
N ASP A 258 5.85 4.93 7.42
CA ASP A 258 7.19 5.42 7.74
C ASP A 258 7.78 6.28 6.62
N VAL A 259 7.61 5.87 5.36
CA VAL A 259 8.01 6.66 4.19
C VAL A 259 7.26 7.99 4.16
N LEU A 260 5.93 7.98 4.30
CA LEU A 260 5.10 9.18 4.32
C LEU A 260 5.49 10.13 5.46
N PHE A 261 5.65 9.60 6.67
CA PHE A 261 6.06 10.37 7.84
C PHE A 261 7.44 11.01 7.63
N THR A 262 8.40 10.26 7.10
CA THR A 262 9.75 10.76 6.81
C THR A 262 9.70 11.90 5.77
N ALA A 263 8.85 11.77 4.73
CA ALA A 263 8.63 12.83 3.75
C ALA A 263 8.00 14.09 4.37
N VAL A 264 7.05 13.94 5.32
CA VAL A 264 6.47 15.04 6.09
C VAL A 264 7.54 15.71 6.97
N ALA A 265 8.29 14.93 7.74
CA ALA A 265 9.28 15.42 8.70
C ALA A 265 10.42 16.18 8.00
N ARG A 266 10.91 15.68 6.87
CA ARG A 266 12.01 16.28 6.11
C ARG A 266 11.71 17.72 5.65
N ARG A 267 10.47 18.02 5.26
CA ARG A 267 10.10 19.33 4.70
C ARG A 267 10.20 20.50 5.69
N ASN A 268 10.15 20.21 6.99
CA ASN A 268 10.32 21.24 8.02
C ASN A 268 11.21 20.72 9.16
N TYR A 269 12.39 20.21 8.78
CA TYR A 269 13.29 19.47 9.66
C TYR A 269 13.59 20.19 10.97
N ARG A 270 13.95 21.49 10.96
CA ARG A 270 14.29 22.25 12.18
C ARG A 270 13.11 22.31 13.18
N LYS A 271 11.90 22.56 12.71
CA LYS A 271 10.71 22.58 13.57
C LYS A 271 10.39 21.18 14.13
N VAL A 272 10.54 20.17 13.27
CA VAL A 272 10.35 18.77 13.65
C VAL A 272 11.37 18.32 14.69
N GLU A 273 12.64 18.64 14.50
CA GLU A 273 13.73 18.34 15.43
C GLU A 273 13.43 18.91 16.83
N THR A 274 13.09 20.19 16.91
CA THR A 274 12.70 20.83 18.19
C THR A 274 11.50 20.13 18.84
N ALA A 275 10.46 19.76 18.06
CA ALA A 275 9.28 19.08 18.59
C ALA A 275 9.62 17.67 19.10
N LEU A 276 10.46 16.94 18.37
CA LEU A 276 10.95 15.61 18.77
C LEU A 276 11.79 15.67 20.05
N GLU A 277 12.70 16.65 20.16
CA GLU A 277 13.49 16.87 21.39
C GLU A 277 12.60 17.18 22.59
N ASN A 278 11.61 18.06 22.43
CA ASN A 278 10.69 18.41 23.50
C ASN A 278 9.87 17.19 23.95
N SER A 279 9.33 16.42 22.99
CA SER A 279 8.58 15.20 23.31
C SER A 279 9.47 14.15 23.98
N TYR A 280 10.72 14.00 23.56
CA TYR A 280 11.69 13.09 24.17
C TYR A 280 12.00 13.49 25.61
N LYS A 281 12.34 14.77 25.86
CA LYS A 281 12.64 15.29 27.20
C LYS A 281 11.47 15.08 28.15
N SER A 282 10.24 15.33 27.69
CA SER A 282 9.03 15.13 28.50
C SER A 282 8.82 13.66 28.92
N CYS A 283 9.20 12.71 28.07
CA CYS A 283 9.07 11.29 28.39
C CYS A 283 10.24 10.73 29.21
N MET A 284 11.41 11.39 29.20
CA MET A 284 12.59 10.94 29.96
C MET A 284 12.37 10.97 31.49
N THR A 285 11.57 11.88 31.98
CA THR A 285 11.26 11.98 33.41
C THR A 285 10.47 10.79 33.98
N HIS A 286 9.94 9.93 33.10
CA HIS A 286 9.21 8.71 33.47
C HIS A 286 10.04 7.42 33.28
N ARG A 287 11.35 7.56 33.07
CA ARG A 287 12.24 6.39 33.04
C ARG A 287 12.78 6.11 34.43
N VAL A 288 12.74 4.84 34.83
CA VAL A 288 13.42 4.37 36.03
C VAL A 288 14.93 4.47 35.77
N GLU A 289 15.66 5.16 36.65
CA GLU A 289 17.11 5.17 36.63
C GLU A 289 17.60 3.72 36.82
N ALA A 290 18.43 3.22 35.95
CA ALA A 290 19.07 1.93 36.19
C ALA A 290 20.00 2.11 37.40
N GLU A 291 19.72 1.38 38.47
CA GLU A 291 20.68 1.26 39.57
C GLU A 291 21.97 0.64 39.03
N ASN A 292 23.07 1.39 39.12
CA ASN A 292 24.42 0.94 38.73
C ASN A 292 24.97 -0.08 39.72
#